data_8104babe9e2693b35a3ea997f66d83d5
#
_entry.id   8104babe9e2693b35a3ea997f66d83d5
#
_cell.length_a   1.000
_cell.length_b   1.000
_cell.length_c   1.000
_cell.angle_alpha   90.00
_cell.angle_beta   90.00
_cell.angle_gamma   90.00
#
_symmetry.space_group_name_H-M   'P 1'
#
loop_
_entity.id
_entity.type
_entity.pdbx_description
1 polymer ?
#
loop_
_entity_poly.entity_id
_entity_poly.type
_entity_poly.pdbx_seq_one_letter_code
_entity_poly.pdbx_strand_id
1 'polypeptide(L)'
;IFSGLYSVREERKEGYMKVKVVELLLFLSDLEERGRPAAVKYTDRRHERLMIGVRDFIAGNIGMHHTIAELSRRFGISQTVMKRAFREVCGTSPYAFLRACRLQAARDLLKEEGFTVADIAAKIGYENPNKFTSAFHKFYGVSPMEYRKKCPNG
;
A
#
# COMPACT_ATOMS: atom_id res chain seq x y z
N ILE A 1 1.19 -3.61 -17.11
CA ILE A 1 0.26 -3.47 -15.97
C ILE A 1 -0.41 -4.81 -15.64
N PHE A 2 -0.64 -5.71 -16.59
CA PHE A 2 -1.39 -6.96 -16.38
C PHE A 2 -0.56 -8.24 -16.18
N SER A 3 0.77 -8.19 -16.26
CA SER A 3 1.63 -9.38 -16.16
C SER A 3 1.69 -10.02 -14.75
N GLY A 4 1.23 -9.33 -13.71
CA GLY A 4 1.17 -9.87 -12.35
C GLY A 4 -0.12 -10.64 -12.00
N LEU A 5 -1.11 -10.67 -12.91
CA LEU A 5 -2.42 -11.27 -12.65
C LEU A 5 -2.40 -12.81 -12.66
N TYR A 6 -1.46 -13.42 -13.39
CA TYR A 6 -1.42 -14.87 -13.59
C TYR A 6 -0.73 -15.67 -12.47
N SER A 7 -0.06 -15.00 -11.52
CA SER A 7 0.69 -15.67 -10.44
C SER A 7 0.00 -15.67 -9.08
N VAL A 8 -1.19 -15.10 -8.97
CA VAL A 8 -1.93 -14.99 -7.69
C VAL A 8 -2.96 -16.11 -7.58
N ARG A 9 -2.93 -16.89 -6.48
CA ARG A 9 -3.95 -17.90 -6.18
C ARG A 9 -5.36 -17.29 -6.21
N GLU A 10 -6.34 -18.05 -6.72
CA GLU A 10 -7.74 -17.62 -6.93
C GLU A 10 -8.34 -16.86 -5.74
N GLU A 11 -8.13 -17.33 -4.52
CA GLU A 11 -8.65 -16.73 -3.28
C GLU A 11 -8.13 -15.30 -2.98
N ARG A 12 -7.04 -14.88 -3.64
CA ARG A 12 -6.46 -13.52 -3.48
C ARG A 12 -6.76 -12.61 -4.66
N LYS A 13 -7.32 -13.14 -5.76
CA LYS A 13 -7.59 -12.35 -6.98
C LYS A 13 -8.54 -11.19 -6.71
N GLU A 14 -9.58 -11.38 -5.93
CA GLU A 14 -10.57 -10.34 -5.66
C GLU A 14 -9.98 -9.16 -4.86
N GLY A 15 -9.15 -9.44 -3.85
CA GLY A 15 -8.43 -8.42 -3.10
C GLY A 15 -7.40 -7.68 -3.96
N TYR A 16 -6.67 -8.43 -4.80
CA TYR A 16 -5.69 -7.85 -5.72
C TYR A 16 -6.35 -6.98 -6.80
N MET A 17 -7.50 -7.41 -7.35
CA MET A 17 -8.27 -6.61 -8.32
C MET A 17 -8.81 -5.33 -7.69
N LYS A 18 -9.30 -5.36 -6.45
CA LYS A 18 -9.75 -4.15 -5.74
C LYS A 18 -8.62 -3.15 -5.52
N VAL A 19 -7.42 -3.61 -5.19
CA VAL A 19 -6.23 -2.76 -5.08
C VAL A 19 -5.85 -2.16 -6.43
N LYS A 20 -5.90 -2.96 -7.50
CA LYS A 20 -5.60 -2.49 -8.86
C LYS A 20 -6.63 -1.50 -9.38
N VAL A 21 -7.90 -1.65 -9.02
CA VAL A 21 -8.96 -0.67 -9.34
C VAL A 21 -8.73 0.64 -8.58
N VAL A 22 -8.39 0.57 -7.29
CA VAL A 22 -8.05 1.78 -6.49
C VAL A 22 -6.78 2.45 -7.04
N GLU A 23 -5.77 1.67 -7.39
CA GLU A 23 -4.55 2.17 -8.02
C GLU A 23 -4.86 2.87 -9.37
N LEU A 24 -5.73 2.29 -10.17
CA LEU A 24 -6.20 2.87 -11.43
C LEU A 24 -7.03 4.14 -11.20
N LEU A 25 -7.94 4.15 -10.24
CA LEU A 25 -8.75 5.33 -9.91
C LEU A 25 -7.92 6.49 -9.37
N LEU A 26 -6.92 6.20 -8.53
CA LEU A 26 -5.97 7.20 -8.05
C LEU A 26 -5.10 7.74 -9.20
N PHE A 27 -4.70 6.88 -10.11
CA PHE A 27 -3.97 7.28 -11.32
C PHE A 27 -4.82 8.17 -12.24
N LEU A 28 -6.10 7.83 -12.44
CA LEU A 28 -7.03 8.61 -13.25
C LEU A 28 -7.35 9.97 -12.60
N SER A 29 -7.52 10.01 -11.27
CA SER A 29 -7.72 11.27 -10.53
C SER A 29 -6.52 12.22 -10.65
N ASP A 30 -5.29 11.67 -10.60
CA ASP A 30 -4.05 12.45 -10.77
C ASP A 30 -3.88 12.97 -12.20
N LEU A 31 -4.43 12.24 -13.19
CA LEU A 31 -4.48 12.68 -14.60
C LEU A 31 -5.46 13.83 -14.82
N GLU A 32 -6.62 13.81 -14.16
CA GLU A 32 -7.62 14.89 -14.26
C GLU A 32 -7.13 16.20 -13.63
N GLU A 33 -6.43 16.14 -12.48
CA GLU A 33 -5.88 17.32 -11.82
C GLU A 33 -4.73 17.98 -12.62
N ARG A 34 -4.03 17.25 -13.49
CA ARG A 34 -2.82 17.73 -14.16
C ARG A 34 -3.01 18.26 -15.57
N GLY A 35 -4.18 18.07 -16.19
CA GLY A 35 -4.55 18.73 -17.45
C GLY A 35 -3.53 18.70 -18.61
N ARG A 36 -2.46 17.88 -18.53
CA ARG A 36 -1.47 17.61 -19.58
C ARG A 36 -0.92 16.21 -19.45
N PRO A 37 -0.85 15.43 -20.53
CA PRO A 37 -0.04 14.21 -20.53
C PRO A 37 1.42 14.65 -20.31
N ALA A 38 1.92 14.46 -19.09
CA ALA A 38 3.35 14.55 -18.87
C ALA A 38 3.98 13.55 -19.83
N ALA A 39 4.80 14.04 -20.76
CA ALA A 39 5.60 13.23 -21.65
C ALA A 39 6.10 12.02 -20.84
N VAL A 40 5.86 10.82 -21.33
CA VAL A 40 6.39 9.57 -20.78
C VAL A 40 7.90 9.76 -20.73
N LYS A 41 8.41 10.32 -19.64
CA LYS A 41 9.83 10.36 -19.39
C LYS A 41 10.23 8.91 -19.23
N TYR A 42 11.04 8.44 -20.14
CA TYR A 42 11.77 7.19 -20.04
C TYR A 42 12.41 7.12 -18.64
N THR A 43 11.65 6.61 -17.69
CA THR A 43 12.23 6.18 -16.43
C THR A 43 13.13 5.04 -16.81
N ASP A 44 14.43 5.21 -16.70
CA ASP A 44 15.42 4.21 -17.02
C ASP A 44 14.92 2.87 -16.45
N ARG A 45 14.85 1.82 -17.26
CA ARG A 45 14.41 0.47 -16.86
C ARG A 45 15.07 -0.01 -15.57
N ARG A 46 16.26 0.54 -15.29
CA ARG A 46 16.97 0.31 -14.03
C ARG A 46 16.25 0.92 -12.85
N HIS A 47 15.75 2.16 -12.95
CA HIS A 47 14.98 2.81 -11.89
C HIS A 47 13.62 2.15 -11.69
N GLU A 48 12.97 1.71 -12.76
CA GLU A 48 11.71 0.98 -12.67
C GLU A 48 11.86 -0.31 -11.87
N ARG A 49 12.84 -1.15 -12.23
CA ARG A 49 13.15 -2.40 -11.49
C ARG A 49 13.52 -2.12 -10.04
N LEU A 50 14.28 -1.06 -9.78
CA LEU A 50 14.66 -0.66 -8.44
C LEU A 50 13.43 -0.28 -7.60
N MET A 51 12.49 0.49 -8.16
CA MET A 51 11.27 0.88 -7.46
C MET A 51 10.32 -0.30 -7.22
N ILE A 52 10.27 -1.25 -8.12
CA ILE A 52 9.57 -2.53 -7.89
C ILE A 52 10.19 -3.25 -6.70
N GLY A 53 11.52 -3.32 -6.61
CA GLY A 53 12.22 -3.90 -5.45
C GLY A 53 11.95 -3.16 -4.14
N VAL A 54 11.90 -1.82 -4.17
CA VAL A 54 11.50 -1.00 -2.99
C VAL A 54 10.07 -1.30 -2.57
N ARG A 55 9.15 -1.37 -3.52
CA ARG A 55 7.73 -1.70 -3.28
C ARG A 55 7.60 -3.08 -2.61
N ASP A 56 8.25 -4.08 -3.16
CA ASP A 56 8.17 -5.46 -2.66
C ASP A 56 8.81 -5.57 -1.28
N PHE A 57 9.91 -4.84 -1.03
CA PHE A 57 10.50 -4.74 0.30
C PHE A 57 9.55 -4.12 1.32
N ILE A 58 8.88 -3.02 0.99
CA ILE A 58 7.89 -2.37 1.87
C ILE A 58 6.73 -3.32 2.14
N ALA A 59 6.20 -3.98 1.11
CA ALA A 59 5.09 -4.92 1.24
C ALA A 59 5.43 -6.14 2.11
N GLY A 60 6.66 -6.63 2.03
CA GLY A 60 7.13 -7.76 2.85
C GLY A 60 7.46 -7.40 4.30
N ASN A 61 7.58 -6.09 4.63
CA ASN A 61 8.01 -5.61 5.95
C ASN A 61 7.07 -4.56 6.55
N ILE A 62 5.77 -4.76 6.43
CA ILE A 62 4.75 -3.78 6.84
C ILE A 62 4.75 -3.45 8.34
N GLY A 63 5.16 -4.40 9.19
CA GLY A 63 5.27 -4.19 10.64
C GLY A 63 6.36 -3.20 11.04
N MET A 64 7.35 -2.98 10.18
CA MET A 64 8.50 -2.10 10.46
C MET A 64 8.23 -0.67 10.02
N HIS A 65 8.82 0.29 10.72
CA HIS A 65 8.81 1.68 10.30
C HIS A 65 9.92 1.90 9.27
N HIS A 66 9.55 2.32 8.06
CA HIS A 66 10.49 2.63 6.99
C HIS A 66 10.53 4.13 6.73
N THR A 67 11.64 4.76 7.06
CA THR A 67 11.89 6.16 6.68
C THR A 67 12.42 6.23 5.23
N ILE A 68 12.19 7.37 4.58
CA ILE A 68 12.75 7.61 3.25
C ILE A 68 14.29 7.55 3.28
N ALA A 69 14.91 8.00 4.37
CA ALA A 69 16.36 7.95 4.55
C ALA A 69 16.90 6.52 4.58
N GLU A 70 16.21 5.62 5.29
CA GLU A 70 16.57 4.19 5.36
C GLU A 70 16.39 3.50 4.01
N LEU A 71 15.25 3.72 3.34
CA LEU A 71 15.01 3.18 2.01
C LEU A 71 16.06 3.68 1.01
N SER A 72 16.39 4.97 1.05
CA SER A 72 17.40 5.57 0.17
C SER A 72 18.77 4.97 0.39
N ARG A 73 19.17 4.79 1.65
CA ARG A 73 20.45 4.15 2.02
C ARG A 73 20.49 2.70 1.57
N ARG A 74 19.43 1.94 1.83
CA ARG A 74 19.34 0.52 1.48
C ARG A 74 19.41 0.28 -0.02
N PHE A 75 18.77 1.12 -0.81
CA PHE A 75 18.69 0.95 -2.26
C PHE A 75 19.69 1.82 -3.04
N GLY A 76 20.60 2.53 -2.35
CA GLY A 76 21.71 3.26 -2.96
C GLY A 76 21.29 4.45 -3.83
N ILE A 77 20.20 5.14 -3.49
CA ILE A 77 19.72 6.32 -4.22
C ILE A 77 19.42 7.48 -3.27
N SER A 78 19.43 8.70 -3.78
CA SER A 78 19.11 9.89 -2.96
C SER A 78 17.61 9.91 -2.58
N GLN A 79 17.29 10.57 -1.46
CA GLN A 79 15.90 10.70 -0.99
C GLN A 79 14.99 11.40 -2.00
N THR A 80 15.53 12.39 -2.73
CA THR A 80 14.80 13.11 -3.77
C THR A 80 14.44 12.17 -4.94
N VAL A 81 15.42 11.39 -5.39
CA VAL A 81 15.20 10.39 -6.46
C VAL A 81 14.23 9.32 -6.00
N MET A 82 14.38 8.80 -4.75
CA MET A 82 13.47 7.81 -4.16
C MET A 82 12.01 8.29 -4.21
N LYS A 83 11.72 9.49 -3.68
CA LYS A 83 10.37 10.04 -3.64
C LYS A 83 9.75 10.21 -5.03
N ARG A 84 10.55 10.76 -5.97
CA ARG A 84 10.10 11.03 -7.34
C ARG A 84 9.87 9.73 -8.11
N ALA A 85 10.91 8.89 -8.18
CA ALA A 85 10.85 7.65 -8.96
C ALA A 85 9.79 6.67 -8.43
N PHE A 86 9.64 6.56 -7.10
CA PHE A 86 8.61 5.71 -6.50
C PHE A 86 7.20 6.19 -6.89
N ARG A 87 6.96 7.52 -6.88
CA ARG A 87 5.68 8.08 -7.32
C ARG A 87 5.45 7.87 -8.82
N GLU A 88 6.48 8.03 -9.65
CA GLU A 88 6.40 7.81 -11.10
C GLU A 88 6.08 6.34 -11.44
N VAL A 89 6.68 5.39 -10.72
CA VAL A 89 6.51 3.95 -11.00
C VAL A 89 5.31 3.34 -10.27
N CYS A 90 5.09 3.71 -9.01
CA CYS A 90 4.07 3.11 -8.15
C CYS A 90 2.79 3.97 -8.03
N GLY A 91 2.73 5.16 -8.63
CA GLY A 91 1.57 6.05 -8.59
C GLY A 91 1.34 6.75 -7.24
N THR A 92 2.13 6.44 -6.20
CA THR A 92 1.92 6.96 -4.85
C THR A 92 3.26 7.14 -4.11
N SER A 93 3.25 7.77 -2.94
CA SER A 93 4.46 7.88 -2.12
C SER A 93 4.74 6.57 -1.37
N PRO A 94 6.02 6.27 -1.01
CA PRO A 94 6.36 5.09 -0.20
C PRO A 94 5.57 4.99 1.10
N TYR A 95 5.35 6.12 1.78
CA TYR A 95 4.57 6.17 3.02
C TYR A 95 3.08 5.84 2.80
N ALA A 96 2.46 6.41 1.76
CA ALA A 96 1.06 6.12 1.44
C ALA A 96 0.88 4.67 1.01
N PHE A 97 1.85 4.11 0.26
CA PHE A 97 1.89 2.71 -0.10
C PHE A 97 1.98 1.79 1.13
N LEU A 98 2.94 2.04 2.04
CA LEU A 98 3.05 1.29 3.30
C LEU A 98 1.75 1.34 4.10
N ARG A 99 1.13 2.53 4.22
CA ARG A 99 -0.14 2.69 4.93
C ARG A 99 -1.25 1.85 4.31
N ALA A 100 -1.37 1.83 2.99
CA ALA A 100 -2.36 1.02 2.29
C ALA A 100 -2.13 -0.48 2.54
N CYS A 101 -0.89 -0.96 2.44
CA CYS A 101 -0.54 -2.35 2.74
C CYS A 101 -0.90 -2.75 4.18
N ARG A 102 -0.61 -1.88 5.16
CA ARG A 102 -0.97 -2.10 6.57
C ARG A 102 -2.47 -2.23 6.76
N LEU A 103 -3.26 -1.32 6.18
CA LEU A 103 -4.70 -1.33 6.33
C LEU A 103 -5.34 -2.53 5.62
N GLN A 104 -4.76 -2.98 4.51
CA GLN A 104 -5.21 -4.18 3.83
C GLN A 104 -4.92 -5.44 4.67
N ALA A 105 -3.73 -5.57 5.24
CA ALA A 105 -3.40 -6.66 6.15
C ALA A 105 -4.32 -6.65 7.39
N ALA A 106 -4.61 -5.45 7.94
CA ALA A 106 -5.55 -5.32 9.05
C ALA A 106 -6.95 -5.84 8.69
N ARG A 107 -7.43 -5.53 7.49
CA ARG A 107 -8.73 -6.00 7.01
C ARG A 107 -8.82 -7.52 7.00
N ASP A 108 -7.75 -8.18 6.59
CA ASP A 108 -7.72 -9.64 6.54
C ASP A 108 -7.62 -10.23 7.96
N LEU A 109 -6.79 -9.67 8.83
CA LEU A 109 -6.69 -10.05 10.24
C LEU A 109 -7.99 -9.81 11.04
N LEU A 110 -8.80 -8.83 10.66
CA LEU A 110 -10.09 -8.56 11.31
C LEU A 110 -11.12 -9.67 11.09
N LYS A 111 -10.94 -10.52 10.08
CA LYS A 111 -11.77 -11.69 9.82
C LYS A 111 -11.34 -12.92 10.63
N GLU A 112 -10.13 -12.91 11.16
CA GLU A 112 -9.58 -13.98 11.98
C GLU A 112 -10.05 -13.82 13.43
N GLU A 113 -10.35 -14.94 14.09
CA GLU A 113 -10.65 -14.97 15.52
C GLU A 113 -9.37 -14.86 16.35
N GLY A 114 -9.50 -14.42 17.59
CA GLY A 114 -8.41 -14.40 18.56
C GLY A 114 -7.58 -13.11 18.61
N PHE A 115 -7.73 -12.17 17.66
CA PHE A 115 -7.02 -10.88 17.71
C PHE A 115 -7.93 -9.74 18.15
N THR A 116 -7.48 -8.95 19.13
CA THR A 116 -8.11 -7.67 19.46
C THR A 116 -7.72 -6.61 18.41
N VAL A 117 -8.47 -5.50 18.36
CA VAL A 117 -8.11 -4.36 17.48
C VAL A 117 -6.73 -3.80 17.83
N ALA A 118 -6.35 -3.85 19.11
CA ALA A 118 -5.04 -3.41 19.57
C ALA A 118 -3.92 -4.36 19.10
N ASP A 119 -4.14 -5.68 19.16
CA ASP A 119 -3.19 -6.67 18.66
C ASP A 119 -2.95 -6.52 17.17
N ILE A 120 -4.03 -6.31 16.40
CA ILE A 120 -3.94 -6.07 14.97
C ILE A 120 -3.14 -4.79 14.69
N ALA A 121 -3.43 -3.68 15.40
CA ALA A 121 -2.69 -2.45 15.26
C ALA A 121 -1.19 -2.65 15.48
N ALA A 122 -0.81 -3.32 16.57
CA ALA A 122 0.59 -3.63 16.87
C ALA A 122 1.23 -4.51 15.78
N LYS A 123 0.54 -5.57 15.36
CA LYS A 123 1.03 -6.53 14.34
C LYS A 123 1.32 -5.88 12.99
N ILE A 124 0.53 -4.88 12.60
CA ILE A 124 0.73 -4.13 11.35
C ILE A 124 1.61 -2.88 11.50
N GLY A 125 2.22 -2.67 12.67
CA GLY A 125 3.19 -1.60 12.93
C GLY A 125 2.59 -0.24 13.28
N TYR A 126 1.40 -0.20 13.88
CA TYR A 126 0.88 1.00 14.53
C TYR A 126 1.17 0.95 16.03
N GLU A 127 1.94 1.91 16.51
CA GLU A 127 2.23 2.06 17.95
C GLU A 127 0.99 2.50 18.76
N ASN A 128 0.06 3.20 18.12
CA ASN A 128 -1.14 3.72 18.75
C ASN A 128 -2.39 3.17 18.06
N PRO A 129 -3.21 2.34 18.78
CA PRO A 129 -4.44 1.75 18.24
C PRO A 129 -5.48 2.80 17.79
N ASN A 130 -5.51 3.98 18.41
CA ASN A 130 -6.45 5.04 18.00
C ASN A 130 -6.05 5.63 16.64
N LYS A 131 -4.74 5.79 16.39
CA LYS A 131 -4.25 6.20 15.07
C LYS A 131 -4.58 5.17 14.00
N PHE A 132 -4.48 3.88 14.33
CA PHE A 132 -4.92 2.80 13.44
C PHE A 132 -6.42 2.89 13.16
N THR A 133 -7.26 2.96 14.20
CA THR A 133 -8.72 3.05 14.05
C THR A 133 -9.14 4.22 13.18
N SER A 134 -8.55 5.40 13.40
CA SER A 134 -8.81 6.59 12.58
C SER A 134 -8.37 6.42 11.13
N ALA A 135 -7.19 5.82 10.91
CA ALA A 135 -6.68 5.56 9.56
C ALA A 135 -7.53 4.52 8.83
N PHE A 136 -7.98 3.47 9.51
CA PHE A 136 -8.84 2.42 8.98
C PHE A 136 -10.21 2.99 8.59
N HIS A 137 -10.83 3.77 9.49
CA HIS A 137 -12.11 4.43 9.22
C HIS A 137 -12.01 5.38 8.02
N LYS A 138 -10.94 6.19 7.96
CA LYS A 138 -10.72 7.10 6.82
C LYS A 138 -10.56 6.35 5.49
N PHE A 139 -10.02 5.14 5.51
CA PHE A 139 -9.73 4.36 4.30
C PHE A 139 -10.91 3.50 3.84
N TYR A 140 -11.65 2.89 4.79
CA TYR A 140 -12.75 1.96 4.51
C TYR A 140 -14.15 2.54 4.78
N GLY A 141 -14.26 3.74 5.36
CA GLY A 141 -15.54 4.37 5.70
C GLY A 141 -16.23 3.80 6.95
N VAL A 142 -15.66 2.77 7.58
CA VAL A 142 -16.19 2.11 8.78
C VAL A 142 -15.06 1.84 9.77
N SER A 143 -15.40 1.75 11.06
CA SER A 143 -14.40 1.39 12.09
C SER A 143 -13.98 -0.09 11.99
N PRO A 144 -12.81 -0.49 12.53
CA PRO A 144 -12.39 -1.87 12.58
C PRO A 144 -13.42 -2.80 13.24
N MET A 145 -14.06 -2.35 14.31
CA MET A 145 -15.07 -3.12 15.03
C MET A 145 -16.36 -3.31 14.22
N GLU A 146 -16.81 -2.25 13.52
CA GLU A 146 -17.97 -2.34 12.62
C GLU A 146 -17.66 -3.24 11.42
N TYR A 147 -16.43 -3.17 10.89
CA TYR A 147 -15.99 -4.03 9.81
C TYR A 147 -16.04 -5.51 10.21
N ARG A 148 -15.52 -5.86 11.40
CA ARG A 148 -15.54 -7.22 11.95
C ARG A 148 -16.96 -7.74 12.10
N LYS A 149 -17.92 -6.91 12.58
CA LYS A 149 -19.32 -7.30 12.72
C LYS A 149 -20.04 -7.56 11.39
N LYS A 150 -19.64 -6.81 10.33
CA LYS A 150 -20.24 -6.95 8.99
C LYS A 150 -19.68 -8.12 8.18
N CYS A 151 -18.50 -8.60 8.54
CA CYS A 151 -17.87 -9.78 7.94
C CYS A 151 -17.79 -10.88 9.01
N PRO A 152 -18.92 -11.47 9.46
CA PRO A 152 -18.86 -12.65 10.30
C PRO A 152 -18.13 -13.74 9.53
N ASN A 153 -17.34 -14.52 10.26
CA ASN A 153 -16.54 -15.62 9.74
C ASN A 153 -17.36 -16.50 8.78
N GLY A 154 -16.84 -16.64 7.53
CA GLY A 154 -17.35 -17.67 6.63
C GLY A 154 -16.81 -19.03 7.04
#